data_2fe75b530113f78b76c97665b65abe4f
#
_entry.id   2fe75b530113f78b76c97665b65abe4f
#
_cell.length_a   1.000
_cell.length_b   1.000
_cell.length_c   1.000
_cell.angle_alpha   90.00
_cell.angle_beta   90.00
_cell.angle_gamma   90.00
#
_symmetry.space_group_name_H-M   'P 1'
#
loop_
_entity.id
_entity.type
_entity.pdbx_description
1 polymer ?
#
loop_
_entity_poly.entity_id
_entity_poly.type
_entity_poly.pdbx_seq_one_letter_code
_entity_poly.pdbx_strand_id
1 'polypeptide(L)'
;MVISTHLKRLTRASHWAFAFLGMAFLAGCADKQASFHSMDVTGADWGQVYSLPDLDGQRREPKDFQGKVTAVFFGFLYCPDACPNHLTKMLALKERLGADAEKLQVVFITVDPERDEPQALKTFLASFDPSFIGLRGSREETDKTAKDFRVYFKKVPGLKAKENPMSYTIDHTTFSYLFDPSGSLRLVVPHDLPLDQLTKDVQSLLRSSKP
;
A
#
# COMPACT_ATOMS: atom_id res chain seq x y z
N MET A 1 -3.96 84.77 -15.15
CA MET A 1 -5.03 83.75 -15.09
C MET A 1 -4.53 82.47 -15.81
N VAL A 2 -3.64 81.75 -15.21
CA VAL A 2 -3.19 80.40 -15.66
C VAL A 2 -2.69 79.63 -14.43
N ILE A 3 -3.55 78.99 -13.65
CA ILE A 3 -3.22 77.98 -12.67
C ILE A 3 -4.44 77.04 -12.58
N SER A 4 -4.55 76.04 -13.40
CA SER A 4 -5.47 74.90 -13.13
C SER A 4 -5.42 73.76 -14.17
N THR A 5 -4.24 73.20 -14.45
CA THR A 5 -4.19 72.07 -15.34
C THR A 5 -3.20 70.95 -14.90
N HIS A 6 -2.49 71.12 -13.78
CA HIS A 6 -1.49 70.07 -13.35
C HIS A 6 -1.93 69.17 -12.27
N LEU A 7 -3.15 69.23 -11.72
CA LEU A 7 -3.56 68.44 -10.57
C LEU A 7 -4.35 67.17 -10.94
N LYS A 8 -4.69 66.92 -12.22
CA LYS A 8 -5.50 65.77 -12.64
C LYS A 8 -4.68 64.60 -13.22
N ARG A 9 -3.36 64.73 -13.31
CA ARG A 9 -2.52 63.61 -13.86
C ARG A 9 -1.88 62.72 -12.80
N LEU A 10 -1.83 63.09 -11.54
CA LEU A 10 -1.18 62.35 -10.47
C LEU A 10 -2.07 61.28 -9.80
N THR A 11 -3.40 61.34 -9.97
CA THR A 11 -4.31 60.39 -9.33
C THR A 11 -4.58 59.11 -10.14
N ARG A 12 -4.23 59.09 -11.44
CA ARG A 12 -4.44 57.90 -12.29
C ARG A 12 -3.31 56.87 -12.24
N ALA A 13 -2.11 57.26 -11.87
CA ALA A 13 -0.96 56.32 -11.78
C ALA A 13 -0.98 55.49 -10.50
N SER A 14 -1.63 55.97 -9.42
CA SER A 14 -1.69 55.26 -8.13
C SER A 14 -2.63 54.06 -8.11
N HIS A 15 -3.69 54.07 -8.95
CA HIS A 15 -4.67 52.99 -8.96
C HIS A 15 -4.21 51.71 -9.74
N TRP A 16 -3.24 51.88 -10.65
CA TRP A 16 -2.69 50.75 -11.40
C TRP A 16 -1.60 49.98 -10.63
N ALA A 17 -0.91 50.65 -9.70
CA ALA A 17 0.12 50.00 -8.86
C ALA A 17 -0.49 49.07 -7.81
N PHE A 18 -1.69 49.35 -7.29
CA PHE A 18 -2.38 48.49 -6.33
C PHE A 18 -3.05 47.27 -6.98
N ALA A 19 -3.41 47.34 -8.26
CA ALA A 19 -4.02 46.20 -8.99
C ALA A 19 -2.98 45.08 -9.31
N PHE A 20 -1.70 45.43 -9.48
CA PHE A 20 -0.65 44.44 -9.73
C PHE A 20 -0.12 43.73 -8.48
N LEU A 21 -0.25 44.38 -7.30
CA LEU A 21 0.21 43.76 -6.03
C LEU A 21 -0.77 42.72 -5.49
N GLY A 22 -2.05 42.75 -5.89
CA GLY A 22 -3.06 41.77 -5.48
C GLY A 22 -3.04 40.44 -6.27
N MET A 23 -2.32 40.37 -7.41
CA MET A 23 -2.36 39.21 -8.31
C MET A 23 -1.20 38.25 -8.08
N ALA A 24 -0.25 38.55 -7.21
CA ALA A 24 0.93 37.71 -6.92
C ALA A 24 0.72 36.67 -5.82
N PHE A 25 -0.46 36.64 -5.15
CA PHE A 25 -0.73 35.69 -4.04
C PHE A 25 -1.56 34.48 -4.42
N LEU A 26 -1.89 34.27 -5.69
CA LEU A 26 -2.61 33.08 -6.18
C LEU A 26 -1.70 32.05 -6.88
N ALA A 27 -0.37 32.12 -6.67
CA ALA A 27 0.50 30.97 -6.90
C ALA A 27 0.24 29.97 -5.77
N GLY A 28 -0.99 29.42 -5.72
CA GLY A 28 -1.36 28.33 -4.86
C GLY A 28 -0.41 27.16 -5.15
N CYS A 29 0.15 26.58 -4.13
CA CYS A 29 0.82 25.28 -4.18
C CYS A 29 -0.10 24.31 -4.91
N ALA A 30 0.09 24.12 -6.20
CA ALA A 30 -0.38 22.93 -6.88
C ALA A 30 0.43 21.80 -6.25
N ASP A 31 -0.14 21.14 -5.25
CA ASP A 31 0.37 19.87 -4.74
C ASP A 31 0.59 19.01 -5.97
N LYS A 32 1.85 18.76 -6.29
CA LYS A 32 2.21 17.86 -7.38
C LYS A 32 1.72 16.50 -6.93
N GLN A 33 0.49 16.16 -7.34
CA GLN A 33 -0.09 14.84 -7.08
C GLN A 33 0.94 13.81 -7.50
N ALA A 34 1.44 13.03 -6.55
CA ALA A 34 2.48 12.05 -6.82
C ALA A 34 1.93 11.08 -7.89
N SER A 35 2.58 11.01 -9.04
CA SER A 35 2.23 10.02 -10.04
C SER A 35 2.85 8.70 -9.62
N PHE A 36 2.01 7.70 -9.37
CA PHE A 36 2.43 6.34 -9.07
C PHE A 36 2.48 5.48 -10.33
N HIS A 37 3.31 4.44 -10.30
CA HIS A 37 3.35 3.40 -11.32
C HIS A 37 2.31 2.32 -11.05
N SER A 38 1.97 2.14 -9.78
CA SER A 38 0.88 1.29 -9.31
C SER A 38 -0.47 2.00 -9.48
N MET A 39 -1.55 1.23 -9.37
CA MET A 39 -2.91 1.78 -9.41
C MET A 39 -3.19 2.58 -8.15
N ASP A 40 -3.39 3.89 -8.28
CA ASP A 40 -3.78 4.77 -7.19
C ASP A 40 -5.27 4.58 -6.86
N VAL A 41 -5.55 4.15 -5.64
CA VAL A 41 -6.89 3.91 -5.10
C VAL A 41 -7.17 4.79 -3.88
N THR A 42 -6.52 5.94 -3.81
CA THR A 42 -6.70 6.91 -2.73
C THR A 42 -8.18 7.27 -2.57
N GLY A 43 -8.68 7.18 -1.34
CA GLY A 43 -10.09 7.42 -1.03
C GLY A 43 -11.00 6.19 -1.24
N ALA A 44 -10.43 5.01 -1.52
CA ALA A 44 -11.21 3.77 -1.58
C ALA A 44 -11.91 3.50 -0.24
N ASP A 45 -13.15 3.02 -0.32
CA ASP A 45 -13.99 2.63 0.82
C ASP A 45 -13.89 1.13 1.17
N TRP A 46 -12.93 0.42 0.59
CA TRP A 46 -12.67 -1.01 0.73
C TRP A 46 -11.20 -1.28 1.04
N GLY A 47 -10.89 -2.51 1.49
CA GLY A 47 -9.53 -2.94 1.80
C GLY A 47 -8.90 -2.18 2.96
N GLN A 48 -9.70 -1.61 3.86
CA GLN A 48 -9.21 -0.77 4.95
C GLN A 48 -9.32 -1.41 6.32
N VAL A 49 -10.08 -2.49 6.45
CA VAL A 49 -10.36 -3.08 7.76
C VAL A 49 -10.06 -4.57 7.74
N TYR A 50 -9.13 -4.97 8.56
CA TYR A 50 -8.95 -6.36 8.96
C TYR A 50 -8.63 -6.40 10.45
N SER A 51 -8.95 -7.51 11.10
CA SER A 51 -8.53 -7.81 12.46
C SER A 51 -8.31 -9.32 12.51
N LEU A 52 -7.06 -9.75 12.32
CA LEU A 52 -6.65 -11.15 12.23
C LEU A 52 -5.55 -11.46 13.25
N PRO A 53 -5.53 -12.67 13.84
CA PRO A 53 -4.41 -13.09 14.67
C PRO A 53 -3.13 -13.21 13.82
N ASP A 54 -2.00 -12.75 14.39
CA ASP A 54 -0.69 -13.11 13.87
C ASP A 54 -0.32 -14.56 14.28
N LEU A 55 0.86 -15.00 13.88
CA LEU A 55 1.29 -16.38 14.10
C LEU A 55 1.65 -16.69 15.56
N ASP A 56 1.67 -15.67 16.42
CA ASP A 56 1.81 -15.79 17.88
C ASP A 56 0.47 -15.61 18.60
N GLY A 57 -0.64 -15.45 17.87
CA GLY A 57 -2.00 -15.31 18.39
C GLY A 57 -2.40 -13.88 18.75
N GLN A 58 -1.54 -12.88 18.54
CA GLN A 58 -1.88 -11.49 18.78
C GLN A 58 -2.70 -10.93 17.60
N ARG A 59 -3.86 -10.32 17.89
CA ARG A 59 -4.66 -9.68 16.83
C ARG A 59 -3.97 -8.44 16.31
N ARG A 60 -3.93 -8.35 14.98
CA ARG A 60 -3.34 -7.24 14.24
C ARG A 60 -4.39 -6.55 13.39
N GLU A 61 -4.30 -5.24 13.36
CA GLU A 61 -5.16 -4.33 12.59
C GLU A 61 -4.27 -3.34 11.82
N PRO A 62 -4.79 -2.63 10.79
CA PRO A 62 -4.00 -1.64 10.06
C PRO A 62 -3.32 -0.58 10.94
N LYS A 63 -3.98 -0.18 12.03
CA LYS A 63 -3.44 0.81 12.99
C LYS A 63 -2.15 0.37 13.68
N ASP A 64 -1.91 -0.95 13.82
CA ASP A 64 -0.71 -1.48 14.47
C ASP A 64 0.56 -1.25 13.64
N PHE A 65 0.40 -0.88 12.39
CA PHE A 65 1.48 -0.61 11.44
C PHE A 65 1.62 0.87 11.08
N GLN A 66 0.89 1.76 11.76
CA GLN A 66 1.02 3.21 11.53
C GLN A 66 2.46 3.68 11.72
N GLY A 67 2.85 4.69 10.95
CA GLY A 67 4.23 5.17 10.86
C GLY A 67 5.08 4.44 9.82
N LYS A 68 4.56 3.34 9.25
CA LYS A 68 5.24 2.57 8.19
C LYS A 68 4.37 2.51 6.93
N VAL A 69 5.00 2.38 5.77
CA VAL A 69 4.31 1.86 4.59
C VAL A 69 4.08 0.37 4.82
N THR A 70 2.84 -0.08 4.71
CA THR A 70 2.49 -1.49 4.91
C THR A 70 2.12 -2.12 3.57
N ALA A 71 2.82 -3.19 3.21
CA ALA A 71 2.54 -4.00 2.03
C ALA A 71 1.79 -5.26 2.44
N VAL A 72 0.49 -5.33 2.15
CA VAL A 72 -0.36 -6.51 2.41
C VAL A 72 -0.44 -7.37 1.16
N PHE A 73 -0.21 -8.68 1.31
CA PHE A 73 -0.31 -9.67 0.26
C PHE A 73 -1.08 -10.90 0.74
N PHE A 74 -1.96 -11.41 -0.12
CA PHE A 74 -2.71 -12.65 0.13
C PHE A 74 -2.05 -13.82 -0.57
N GLY A 75 -1.81 -14.90 0.15
CA GLY A 75 -1.11 -16.06 -0.39
C GLY A 75 -1.33 -17.31 0.46
N PHE A 76 -0.57 -18.37 0.19
CA PHE A 76 -0.60 -19.61 0.96
C PHE A 76 0.75 -20.33 0.88
N LEU A 77 1.05 -21.16 1.89
CA LEU A 77 2.35 -21.81 2.05
C LEU A 77 2.71 -22.75 0.89
N TYR A 78 1.72 -23.46 0.35
CA TYR A 78 1.91 -24.42 -0.73
C TYR A 78 1.82 -23.82 -2.13
N CYS A 79 1.91 -22.49 -2.26
CA CYS A 79 1.98 -21.83 -3.55
C CYS A 79 3.33 -22.10 -4.21
N PRO A 80 3.37 -22.69 -5.43
CA PRO A 80 4.63 -23.15 -6.01
C PRO A 80 5.48 -22.03 -6.62
N ASP A 81 4.91 -20.84 -6.88
CA ASP A 81 5.57 -19.82 -7.70
C ASP A 81 5.29 -18.38 -7.22
N ALA A 82 4.06 -17.90 -7.29
CA ALA A 82 3.75 -16.49 -7.08
C ALA A 82 4.14 -15.98 -5.67
N CYS A 83 3.88 -16.76 -4.61
CA CYS A 83 4.14 -16.34 -3.25
C CYS A 83 5.64 -16.22 -2.93
N PRO A 84 6.51 -17.22 -3.20
CA PRO A 84 7.94 -17.07 -2.97
C PRO A 84 8.55 -15.96 -3.83
N ASN A 85 8.14 -15.80 -5.08
CA ASN A 85 8.61 -14.71 -5.95
C ASN A 85 8.20 -13.33 -5.39
N HIS A 86 6.98 -13.22 -4.86
CA HIS A 86 6.53 -11.99 -4.21
C HIS A 86 7.36 -11.65 -2.97
N LEU A 87 7.57 -12.61 -2.07
CA LEU A 87 8.36 -12.40 -0.84
C LEU A 87 9.82 -12.04 -1.16
N THR A 88 10.42 -12.69 -2.16
CA THR A 88 11.75 -12.31 -2.68
C THR A 88 11.78 -10.88 -3.19
N LYS A 89 10.73 -10.45 -3.93
CA LYS A 89 10.61 -9.06 -4.40
C LYS A 89 10.49 -8.07 -3.22
N MET A 90 9.77 -8.42 -2.16
CA MET A 90 9.64 -7.58 -0.96
C MET A 90 10.96 -7.47 -0.20
N LEU A 91 11.74 -8.56 -0.10
CA LEU A 91 13.10 -8.53 0.46
C LEU A 91 14.00 -7.59 -0.35
N ALA A 92 14.04 -7.74 -1.68
CA ALA A 92 14.83 -6.88 -2.56
C ALA A 92 14.36 -5.41 -2.51
N LEU A 93 13.08 -5.16 -2.28
CA LEU A 93 12.55 -3.81 -2.05
C LEU A 93 13.11 -3.21 -0.75
N LYS A 94 13.13 -3.96 0.35
CA LYS A 94 13.75 -3.51 1.61
C LYS A 94 15.23 -3.18 1.42
N GLU A 95 15.98 -4.02 0.71
CA GLU A 95 17.38 -3.76 0.39
C GLU A 95 17.57 -2.44 -0.38
N ARG A 96 16.71 -2.15 -1.36
CA ARG A 96 16.76 -0.89 -2.13
C ARG A 96 16.35 0.35 -1.34
N LEU A 97 15.51 0.18 -0.32
CA LEU A 97 15.14 1.27 0.59
C LEU A 97 16.27 1.65 1.54
N GLY A 98 17.24 0.77 1.78
CA GLY A 98 18.42 1.04 2.61
C GLY A 98 18.05 1.50 4.02
N ALA A 99 18.39 2.71 4.38
CA ALA A 99 18.09 3.28 5.71
C ALA A 99 16.58 3.39 6.00
N ASP A 100 15.72 3.39 4.98
CA ASP A 100 14.27 3.43 5.12
C ASP A 100 13.63 2.03 5.15
N ALA A 101 14.42 0.94 5.12
CA ALA A 101 13.93 -0.44 5.12
C ALA A 101 12.99 -0.75 6.30
N GLU A 102 13.30 -0.23 7.49
CA GLU A 102 12.49 -0.41 8.70
C GLU A 102 11.14 0.33 8.65
N LYS A 103 10.97 1.24 7.70
CA LYS A 103 9.70 1.94 7.45
C LYS A 103 8.78 1.19 6.48
N LEU A 104 9.20 0.02 5.98
CA LEU A 104 8.37 -0.90 5.21
C LEU A 104 8.02 -2.11 6.07
N GLN A 105 6.73 -2.35 6.28
CA GLN A 105 6.21 -3.56 6.89
C GLN A 105 5.55 -4.44 5.82
N VAL A 106 6.00 -5.68 5.71
CA VAL A 106 5.36 -6.70 4.88
C VAL A 106 4.43 -7.54 5.75
N VAL A 107 3.18 -7.67 5.30
CA VAL A 107 2.13 -8.45 5.96
C VAL A 107 1.60 -9.49 4.97
N PHE A 108 1.73 -10.74 5.32
CA PHE A 108 1.23 -11.89 4.56
C PHE A 108 -0.05 -12.41 5.20
N ILE A 109 -1.17 -12.43 4.48
CA ILE A 109 -2.44 -12.98 4.95
C ILE A 109 -2.66 -14.31 4.25
N THR A 110 -2.73 -15.42 5.01
CA THR A 110 -3.02 -16.70 4.37
C THR A 110 -4.47 -16.82 3.92
N VAL A 111 -4.66 -17.34 2.70
CA VAL A 111 -5.97 -17.73 2.15
C VAL A 111 -6.27 -19.22 2.37
N ASP A 112 -5.34 -19.95 3.01
CA ASP A 112 -5.47 -21.37 3.29
C ASP A 112 -5.28 -21.72 4.77
N PRO A 113 -6.09 -21.17 5.66
CA PRO A 113 -5.93 -21.42 7.10
C PRO A 113 -6.12 -22.89 7.50
N GLU A 114 -6.62 -23.73 6.59
CA GLU A 114 -6.80 -25.16 6.85
C GLU A 114 -5.49 -25.95 6.78
N ARG A 115 -4.55 -25.56 5.88
CA ARG A 115 -3.24 -26.24 5.71
C ARG A 115 -2.07 -25.45 6.25
N ASP A 116 -2.19 -24.11 6.28
CA ASP A 116 -1.10 -23.24 6.69
C ASP A 116 -1.01 -23.18 8.21
N GLU A 117 -0.31 -24.15 8.79
CA GLU A 117 -0.06 -24.18 10.22
C GLU A 117 0.81 -23.00 10.68
N PRO A 118 0.51 -22.35 11.83
CA PRO A 118 1.19 -21.13 12.27
C PRO A 118 2.71 -21.25 12.30
N GLN A 119 3.24 -22.33 12.86
CA GLN A 119 4.68 -22.54 12.96
C GLN A 119 5.35 -22.75 11.60
N ALA A 120 4.70 -23.45 10.68
CA ALA A 120 5.23 -23.68 9.34
C ALA A 120 5.25 -22.35 8.55
N LEU A 121 4.17 -21.57 8.62
CA LEU A 121 4.07 -20.27 7.99
C LEU A 121 5.08 -19.27 8.58
N LYS A 122 5.28 -19.27 9.89
CA LYS A 122 6.28 -18.45 10.56
C LYS A 122 7.71 -18.78 10.07
N THR A 123 8.04 -20.06 9.99
CA THR A 123 9.34 -20.51 9.47
C THR A 123 9.52 -20.11 8.01
N PHE A 124 8.48 -20.27 7.19
CA PHE A 124 8.51 -19.91 5.78
C PHE A 124 8.75 -18.40 5.59
N LEU A 125 8.02 -17.54 6.27
CA LEU A 125 8.20 -16.09 6.17
C LEU A 125 9.56 -15.64 6.68
N ALA A 126 10.02 -16.19 7.81
CA ALA A 126 11.31 -15.85 8.39
C ALA A 126 12.50 -16.29 7.50
N SER A 127 12.31 -17.25 6.58
CA SER A 127 13.36 -17.62 5.61
C SER A 127 13.64 -16.53 4.57
N PHE A 128 12.72 -15.56 4.38
CA PHE A 128 12.94 -14.38 3.55
C PHE A 128 13.43 -13.20 4.42
N ASP A 129 12.63 -12.83 5.42
CA ASP A 129 12.98 -11.76 6.35
C ASP A 129 12.21 -11.99 7.68
N PRO A 130 12.91 -12.03 8.84
CA PRO A 130 12.26 -12.27 10.13
C PRO A 130 11.30 -11.16 10.56
N SER A 131 11.32 -10.00 9.92
CA SER A 131 10.38 -8.90 10.17
C SER A 131 9.06 -9.04 9.40
N PHE A 132 8.93 -10.00 8.48
CA PHE A 132 7.68 -10.24 7.78
C PHE A 132 6.65 -10.84 8.74
N ILE A 133 5.44 -10.28 8.74
CA ILE A 133 4.36 -10.68 9.62
C ILE A 133 3.38 -11.54 8.85
N GLY A 134 3.08 -12.73 9.37
CA GLY A 134 2.01 -13.58 8.89
C GLY A 134 0.73 -13.38 9.69
N LEU A 135 -0.40 -13.31 9.01
CA LEU A 135 -1.73 -13.28 9.63
C LEU A 135 -2.51 -14.52 9.19
N ARG A 136 -3.14 -15.19 10.16
CA ARG A 136 -3.94 -16.41 9.95
C ARG A 136 -5.21 -16.34 10.77
N GLY A 137 -6.32 -15.99 10.13
CA GLY A 137 -7.65 -16.05 10.74
C GLY A 137 -8.29 -17.42 10.64
N SER A 138 -9.51 -17.57 11.17
CA SER A 138 -10.42 -18.65 10.81
C SER A 138 -10.78 -18.56 9.33
N ARG A 139 -11.42 -19.61 8.80
CA ARG A 139 -11.92 -19.57 7.42
C ARG A 139 -12.88 -18.41 7.19
N GLU A 140 -13.80 -18.19 8.12
CA GLU A 140 -14.77 -17.09 8.04
C GLU A 140 -14.09 -15.73 8.07
N GLU A 141 -13.13 -15.52 8.97
CA GLU A 141 -12.36 -14.26 9.04
C GLU A 141 -11.55 -14.03 7.77
N THR A 142 -10.97 -15.09 7.21
CA THR A 142 -10.21 -15.04 5.93
C THR A 142 -11.13 -14.64 4.78
N ASP A 143 -12.30 -15.29 4.65
CA ASP A 143 -13.29 -15.01 3.59
C ASP A 143 -13.79 -13.56 3.69
N LYS A 144 -14.08 -13.07 4.91
CA LYS A 144 -14.51 -11.69 5.14
C LYS A 144 -13.42 -10.69 4.76
N THR A 145 -12.19 -10.93 5.19
CA THR A 145 -11.07 -10.04 4.89
C THR A 145 -10.77 -10.02 3.39
N ALA A 146 -10.71 -11.18 2.74
CA ALA A 146 -10.49 -11.25 1.30
C ALA A 146 -11.59 -10.52 0.51
N LYS A 147 -12.86 -10.64 0.94
CA LYS A 147 -13.98 -9.92 0.33
C LYS A 147 -13.83 -8.40 0.47
N ASP A 148 -13.41 -7.91 1.64
CA ASP A 148 -13.16 -6.48 1.87
C ASP A 148 -12.05 -5.96 0.95
N PHE A 149 -10.98 -6.73 0.78
CA PHE A 149 -9.88 -6.41 -0.13
C PHE A 149 -10.17 -6.68 -1.62
N ARG A 150 -11.37 -7.17 -1.95
CA ARG A 150 -11.73 -7.60 -3.32
C ARG A 150 -10.78 -8.67 -3.88
N VAL A 151 -10.25 -9.49 -2.99
CA VAL A 151 -9.40 -10.64 -3.34
C VAL A 151 -10.27 -11.83 -3.68
N TYR A 152 -10.11 -12.32 -4.88
CA TYR A 152 -10.67 -13.60 -5.30
C TYR A 152 -9.71 -14.73 -4.90
N PHE A 153 -10.24 -15.83 -4.37
CA PHE A 153 -9.49 -17.08 -4.23
C PHE A 153 -10.42 -18.28 -4.29
N LYS A 154 -9.92 -19.39 -4.82
CA LYS A 154 -10.68 -20.64 -5.00
C LYS A 154 -9.78 -21.83 -4.95
N LYS A 155 -10.19 -22.88 -4.20
CA LYS A 155 -9.54 -24.19 -4.22
C LYS A 155 -9.73 -24.86 -5.58
N VAL A 156 -8.63 -25.34 -6.15
CA VAL A 156 -8.60 -26.12 -7.40
C VAL A 156 -8.10 -27.52 -7.06
N PRO A 157 -8.93 -28.56 -7.27
CA PRO A 157 -8.54 -29.94 -6.96
C PRO A 157 -7.26 -30.35 -7.68
N GLY A 158 -6.32 -30.94 -6.95
CA GLY A 158 -5.12 -31.55 -7.53
C GLY A 158 -5.40 -32.91 -8.13
N LEU A 159 -4.41 -33.47 -8.79
CA LEU A 159 -4.53 -34.78 -9.48
C LEU A 159 -4.93 -35.94 -8.53
N LYS A 160 -4.55 -35.83 -7.26
CA LYS A 160 -4.86 -36.84 -6.22
C LYS A 160 -6.04 -36.47 -5.32
N ALA A 161 -6.86 -35.49 -5.70
CA ALA A 161 -7.95 -34.99 -4.86
C ALA A 161 -9.01 -36.05 -4.50
N LYS A 162 -9.19 -37.09 -5.33
CA LYS A 162 -10.10 -38.20 -5.04
C LYS A 162 -9.59 -39.09 -3.90
N GLU A 163 -8.27 -39.22 -3.76
CA GLU A 163 -7.62 -40.08 -2.76
C GLU A 163 -7.25 -39.28 -1.50
N ASN A 164 -6.92 -38.02 -1.69
CA ASN A 164 -6.56 -37.09 -0.62
C ASN A 164 -7.25 -35.74 -0.83
N PRO A 165 -8.29 -35.40 -0.05
CA PRO A 165 -9.00 -34.12 -0.14
C PRO A 165 -8.12 -32.88 0.09
N MET A 166 -6.95 -33.05 0.74
CA MET A 166 -5.97 -31.98 0.93
C MET A 166 -5.06 -31.76 -0.28
N SER A 167 -5.21 -32.56 -1.35
CA SER A 167 -4.51 -32.38 -2.62
C SER A 167 -5.23 -31.38 -3.48
N TYR A 168 -4.95 -30.10 -3.23
CA TYR A 168 -5.47 -28.97 -4.00
C TYR A 168 -4.42 -27.84 -4.09
N THR A 169 -4.58 -26.97 -5.06
CA THR A 169 -3.97 -25.65 -5.10
C THR A 169 -5.03 -24.57 -4.92
N ILE A 170 -4.61 -23.31 -4.85
CA ILE A 170 -5.53 -22.17 -4.74
C ILE A 170 -5.20 -21.16 -5.84
N ASP A 171 -6.17 -20.93 -6.72
CA ASP A 171 -6.14 -19.77 -7.60
C ASP A 171 -6.53 -18.55 -6.79
N HIS A 172 -5.72 -17.50 -6.80
CA HIS A 172 -5.98 -16.29 -6.06
C HIS A 172 -5.48 -15.04 -6.77
N THR A 173 -6.03 -13.89 -6.40
CA THR A 173 -5.52 -12.57 -6.80
C THR A 173 -4.11 -12.39 -6.24
N THR A 174 -3.17 -11.95 -7.09
CA THR A 174 -1.74 -11.80 -6.75
C THR A 174 -1.32 -10.33 -6.57
N PHE A 175 -2.25 -9.43 -6.37
CA PHE A 175 -1.96 -8.02 -6.11
C PHE A 175 -1.43 -7.82 -4.68
N SER A 176 -0.60 -6.79 -4.50
CA SER A 176 -0.26 -6.25 -3.19
C SER A 176 -1.02 -4.95 -2.95
N TYR A 177 -1.31 -4.68 -1.69
CA TYR A 177 -2.05 -3.51 -1.24
C TYR A 177 -1.13 -2.67 -0.38
N LEU A 178 -0.78 -1.45 -0.83
CA LEU A 178 0.09 -0.57 -0.09
C LEU A 178 -0.71 0.47 0.69
N PHE A 179 -0.49 0.46 1.99
CA PHE A 179 -0.98 1.48 2.91
C PHE A 179 0.12 2.51 3.16
N ASP A 180 -0.25 3.76 3.24
CA ASP A 180 0.67 4.81 3.66
C ASP A 180 0.88 4.79 5.19
N PRO A 181 1.84 5.55 5.72
CA PRO A 181 2.10 5.62 7.16
C PRO A 181 0.93 6.12 8.02
N SER A 182 -0.11 6.71 7.43
CA SER A 182 -1.34 7.04 8.17
C SER A 182 -2.24 5.81 8.40
N GLY A 183 -1.97 4.70 7.70
CA GLY A 183 -2.79 3.49 7.69
C GLY A 183 -3.92 3.53 6.65
N SER A 184 -3.84 4.42 5.67
CA SER A 184 -4.81 4.52 4.57
C SER A 184 -4.34 3.71 3.36
N LEU A 185 -5.24 2.92 2.75
CA LEU A 185 -4.96 2.23 1.50
C LEU A 185 -4.74 3.25 0.38
N ARG A 186 -3.61 3.13 -0.30
CA ARG A 186 -3.21 4.06 -1.35
C ARG A 186 -3.03 3.40 -2.71
N LEU A 187 -2.38 2.25 -2.76
CA LEU A 187 -2.01 1.64 -4.03
C LEU A 187 -2.39 0.17 -4.10
N VAL A 188 -2.83 -0.27 -5.29
CA VAL A 188 -2.90 -1.68 -5.67
C VAL A 188 -1.79 -1.95 -6.67
N VAL A 189 -0.91 -2.87 -6.31
CA VAL A 189 0.33 -3.18 -7.04
C VAL A 189 0.18 -4.49 -7.80
N PRO A 190 0.27 -4.49 -9.13
CA PRO A 190 0.32 -5.71 -9.91
C PRO A 190 1.56 -6.56 -9.55
N HIS A 191 1.42 -7.90 -9.61
CA HIS A 191 2.50 -8.82 -9.29
C HIS A 191 3.75 -8.62 -10.16
N ASP A 192 3.56 -8.27 -11.43
CA ASP A 192 4.59 -8.08 -12.45
C ASP A 192 5.19 -6.66 -12.48
N LEU A 193 4.72 -5.73 -11.62
CA LEU A 193 5.28 -4.38 -11.57
C LEU A 193 6.80 -4.46 -11.33
N PRO A 194 7.64 -3.80 -12.16
CA PRO A 194 9.08 -3.78 -11.99
C PRO A 194 9.51 -3.23 -10.62
N LEU A 195 10.55 -3.83 -10.03
CA LEU A 195 11.03 -3.49 -8.68
C LEU A 195 11.47 -2.02 -8.54
N ASP A 196 12.05 -1.43 -9.59
CA ASP A 196 12.46 -0.02 -9.58
C ASP A 196 11.25 0.93 -9.54
N GLN A 197 10.15 0.58 -10.21
CA GLN A 197 8.90 1.32 -10.17
C GLN A 197 8.24 1.20 -8.79
N LEU A 198 8.16 -0.02 -8.25
CA LEU A 198 7.63 -0.25 -6.90
C LEU A 198 8.46 0.50 -5.84
N THR A 199 9.79 0.53 -5.99
CA THR A 199 10.65 1.29 -5.08
C THR A 199 10.32 2.79 -5.08
N LYS A 200 10.11 3.38 -6.26
CA LYS A 200 9.71 4.79 -6.39
C LYS A 200 8.35 5.07 -5.76
N ASP A 201 7.39 4.16 -5.95
CA ASP A 201 6.05 4.28 -5.36
C ASP A 201 6.12 4.27 -3.83
N VAL A 202 6.84 3.31 -3.23
CA VAL A 202 7.01 3.22 -1.78
C VAL A 202 7.76 4.44 -1.23
N GLN A 203 8.81 4.90 -1.89
CA GLN A 203 9.53 6.13 -1.50
C GLN A 203 8.61 7.36 -1.56
N SER A 204 7.69 7.41 -2.52
CA SER A 204 6.71 8.51 -2.63
C SER A 204 5.71 8.47 -1.48
N LEU A 205 5.21 7.29 -1.09
CA LEU A 205 4.35 7.12 0.09
C LEU A 205 5.05 7.54 1.38
N LEU A 206 6.34 7.18 1.54
CA LEU A 206 7.13 7.57 2.71
C LEU A 206 7.37 9.09 2.80
N ARG A 207 7.43 9.79 1.66
CA ARG A 207 7.59 11.25 1.62
C ARG A 207 6.29 12.02 1.87
N SER A 208 5.16 11.50 1.37
CA SER A 208 3.85 12.16 1.50
C SER A 208 3.33 12.20 2.94
N SER A 209 3.92 11.43 3.84
CA SER A 209 3.55 11.34 5.26
C SER A 209 4.43 12.19 6.19
N LYS A 210 5.36 12.97 5.64
CA LYS A 210 6.08 13.95 6.47
C LYS A 210 5.16 15.14 6.71
N PRO A 211 4.91 15.52 7.99
CA PRO A 211 4.12 16.70 8.35
C PRO A 211 4.70 17.98 7.78
#